data_b8d759745ae6cda7978fcd2fc333b5c2
#
_entry.id   b8d759745ae6cda7978fcd2fc333b5c2
#
_cell.length_a   1.000
_cell.length_b   1.000
_cell.length_c   1.000
_cell.angle_alpha   90.00
_cell.angle_beta   90.00
_cell.angle_gamma   90.00
#
_symmetry.space_group_name_H-M   'P 1'
#
loop_
_entity.id
_entity.type
_entity.pdbx_description
1 polymer ?
#
loop_
_entity_poly.entity_id
_entity_poly.type
_entity_poly.pdbx_seq_one_letter_code
_entity_poly.pdbx_strand_id
1 'polypeptide(L)'
;MTAATTLVVILAAGLASQVLAARLRLPAIVVLVVVGLTLGPATGIIAIPLPPETVSEIVGLGVAVILFEGAMSLKVSELRTVGHGVGRLTLLGPPIAFALGTVAALFVGGFSVQTSLVLGAILVVTGPTVIIPLLRQANLKRNVASLLKWEGIVNDPIGVLLATIMFQIVSLSELGNGDLVRGFGLAIVMAIVLGGGVGWLVAKAFQRGWIPTHLKSPALLALVLVVFTLANFVQDEAGLLVVTAMGVVMGNAALSDREALLSFKESLTVVLLSALFIIIPAELSLADIKLLDWRVVAFVLVLMFVVRPVTVLLVTIRSGVPRNERLLMAWIAPRGIVAAATAGVFGPAMVGAGFEDGRMLLPTVFFVILITVVVHSVTLRPFAGRLGLLAGIKNGLLIVGGSAWAASLATKLRENKVAALIADNSYDKLKPARMDSVPSYFGEVLADSADEDMD
;
A
#
# COMPACT_ATOMS: atom_id res chain seq x y z
N MET A 1 -6.92 -30.53 7.58
CA MET A 1 -5.69 -30.10 8.33
C MET A 1 -6.11 -29.37 9.59
N THR A 2 -5.26 -29.34 10.65
CA THR A 2 -5.52 -28.48 11.81
C THR A 2 -5.20 -27.01 11.46
N ALA A 3 -5.76 -26.04 12.20
CA ALA A 3 -5.47 -24.63 11.99
C ALA A 3 -3.95 -24.32 12.06
N ALA A 4 -3.23 -25.01 12.97
CA ALA A 4 -1.78 -24.86 13.11
C ALA A 4 -1.02 -25.36 11.86
N THR A 5 -1.39 -26.52 11.32
CA THR A 5 -0.76 -27.03 10.09
C THR A 5 -1.07 -26.18 8.87
N THR A 6 -2.28 -25.64 8.76
CA THR A 6 -2.66 -24.69 7.71
C THR A 6 -1.82 -23.42 7.78
N LEU A 7 -1.63 -22.86 8.97
CA LEU A 7 -0.78 -21.68 9.16
C LEU A 7 0.68 -21.94 8.74
N VAL A 8 1.25 -23.09 9.14
CA VAL A 8 2.63 -23.48 8.76
C VAL A 8 2.77 -23.60 7.24
N VAL A 9 1.78 -24.22 6.57
CA VAL A 9 1.78 -24.37 5.11
C VAL A 9 1.70 -22.97 4.44
N ILE A 10 0.84 -22.09 4.93
CA ILE A 10 0.71 -20.71 4.39
C ILE A 10 2.03 -19.97 4.53
N LEU A 11 2.68 -19.98 5.68
CA LEU A 11 3.94 -19.29 5.92
C LEU A 11 5.08 -19.87 5.06
N ALA A 12 5.18 -21.21 4.97
CA ALA A 12 6.21 -21.86 4.16
C ALA A 12 5.99 -21.60 2.66
N ALA A 13 4.75 -21.72 2.16
CA ALA A 13 4.40 -21.44 0.78
C ALA A 13 4.61 -19.93 0.46
N GLY A 14 4.29 -19.05 1.41
CA GLY A 14 4.51 -17.62 1.30
C GLY A 14 5.99 -17.28 1.10
N LEU A 15 6.85 -17.77 1.98
CA LEU A 15 8.29 -17.54 1.87
C LEU A 15 8.89 -18.17 0.61
N ALA A 16 8.48 -19.40 0.26
CA ALA A 16 8.92 -20.06 -0.98
C ALA A 16 8.49 -19.24 -2.22
N SER A 17 7.29 -18.67 -2.22
CA SER A 17 6.79 -17.80 -3.29
C SER A 17 7.61 -16.53 -3.42
N GLN A 18 8.01 -15.90 -2.32
CA GLN A 18 8.88 -14.71 -2.32
C GLN A 18 10.25 -15.04 -2.95
N VAL A 19 10.87 -16.15 -2.53
CA VAL A 19 12.16 -16.60 -3.08
C VAL A 19 12.04 -16.93 -4.57
N LEU A 20 10.96 -17.61 -4.97
CA LEU A 20 10.70 -17.96 -6.37
C LEU A 20 10.50 -16.70 -7.22
N ALA A 21 9.69 -15.75 -6.73
CA ALA A 21 9.46 -14.48 -7.40
C ALA A 21 10.77 -13.69 -7.62
N ALA A 22 11.62 -13.62 -6.59
CA ALA A 22 12.92 -12.96 -6.67
C ALA A 22 13.83 -13.62 -7.73
N ARG A 23 13.88 -14.97 -7.77
CA ARG A 23 14.66 -15.72 -8.77
C ARG A 23 14.15 -15.53 -10.19
N LEU A 24 12.84 -15.53 -10.37
CA LEU A 24 12.18 -15.36 -11.67
C LEU A 24 12.09 -13.88 -12.11
N ARG A 25 12.45 -12.95 -11.24
CA ARG A 25 12.27 -11.50 -11.43
C ARG A 25 10.81 -11.11 -11.71
N LEU A 26 9.89 -11.84 -11.08
CA LEU A 26 8.46 -11.56 -11.14
C LEU A 26 8.03 -10.81 -9.87
N PRO A 27 6.93 -10.05 -9.93
CA PRO A 27 6.34 -9.49 -8.72
C PRO A 27 5.89 -10.61 -7.78
N ALA A 28 6.29 -10.53 -6.50
CA ALA A 28 5.97 -11.56 -5.52
C ALA A 28 4.44 -11.80 -5.39
N ILE A 29 3.65 -10.75 -5.52
CA ILE A 29 2.19 -10.79 -5.43
C ILE A 29 1.59 -11.74 -6.48
N VAL A 30 2.09 -11.75 -7.71
CA VAL A 30 1.60 -12.65 -8.77
C VAL A 30 1.83 -14.10 -8.38
N VAL A 31 3.03 -14.42 -7.88
CA VAL A 31 3.38 -15.78 -7.47
C VAL A 31 2.54 -16.19 -6.25
N LEU A 32 2.39 -15.32 -5.26
CA LEU A 32 1.59 -15.56 -4.06
C LEU A 32 0.12 -15.85 -4.38
N VAL A 33 -0.50 -15.04 -5.25
CA VAL A 33 -1.89 -15.24 -5.69
C VAL A 33 -2.05 -16.56 -6.43
N VAL A 34 -1.14 -16.88 -7.36
CA VAL A 34 -1.16 -18.17 -8.08
C VAL A 34 -1.02 -19.34 -7.12
N VAL A 35 -0.12 -19.24 -6.15
CA VAL A 35 0.07 -20.28 -5.12
C VAL A 35 -1.17 -20.38 -4.22
N GLY A 36 -1.77 -19.28 -3.80
CA GLY A 36 -3.02 -19.26 -3.03
C GLY A 36 -4.17 -19.95 -3.78
N LEU A 37 -4.37 -19.62 -5.07
CA LEU A 37 -5.37 -20.26 -5.93
C LEU A 37 -5.09 -21.76 -6.14
N THR A 38 -3.83 -22.16 -6.24
CA THR A 38 -3.48 -23.58 -6.43
C THR A 38 -3.65 -24.39 -5.14
N LEU A 39 -3.22 -23.85 -4.00
CA LEU A 39 -3.31 -24.55 -2.71
C LEU A 39 -4.73 -24.53 -2.11
N GLY A 40 -5.54 -23.52 -2.44
CA GLY A 40 -6.94 -23.39 -2.03
C GLY A 40 -7.88 -24.09 -3.03
N PRO A 41 -8.53 -23.36 -3.93
CA PRO A 41 -9.63 -23.87 -4.74
C PRO A 41 -9.23 -24.98 -5.73
N ALA A 42 -7.97 -25.02 -6.22
CA ALA A 42 -7.58 -26.01 -7.21
C ALA A 42 -7.25 -27.38 -6.58
N THR A 43 -6.59 -27.42 -5.42
CA THR A 43 -6.14 -28.67 -4.80
C THR A 43 -6.84 -29.00 -3.47
N GLY A 44 -7.47 -28.00 -2.83
CA GLY A 44 -8.09 -28.17 -1.51
C GLY A 44 -7.10 -28.45 -0.37
N ILE A 45 -5.79 -28.24 -0.60
CA ILE A 45 -4.76 -28.46 0.44
C ILE A 45 -4.94 -27.46 1.57
N ILE A 46 -5.19 -26.18 1.25
CA ILE A 46 -5.52 -25.18 2.24
C ILE A 46 -7.05 -25.07 2.31
N ALA A 47 -7.61 -25.62 3.38
CA ALA A 47 -8.96 -25.34 3.83
C ALA A 47 -8.82 -24.62 5.17
N ILE A 48 -9.29 -23.38 5.28
CA ILE A 48 -9.15 -22.59 6.50
C ILE A 48 -10.26 -23.03 7.45
N PRO A 49 -9.94 -23.75 8.55
CA PRO A 49 -10.94 -24.31 9.45
C PRO A 49 -11.42 -23.26 10.47
N LEU A 50 -11.67 -22.04 10.01
CA LEU A 50 -12.13 -20.92 10.83
C LEU A 50 -13.40 -20.33 10.21
N PRO A 51 -14.31 -19.77 11.01
CA PRO A 51 -15.44 -19.02 10.50
C PRO A 51 -14.98 -17.84 9.62
N PRO A 52 -15.68 -17.52 8.53
CA PRO A 52 -15.31 -16.41 7.63
C PRO A 52 -15.13 -15.07 8.36
N GLU A 53 -15.92 -14.80 9.39
CA GLU A 53 -15.81 -13.61 10.23
C GLU A 53 -14.44 -13.51 10.93
N THR A 54 -13.99 -14.62 11.54
CA THR A 54 -12.68 -14.71 12.22
C THR A 54 -11.53 -14.53 11.22
N VAL A 55 -11.66 -15.09 10.01
CA VAL A 55 -10.66 -14.90 8.95
C VAL A 55 -10.60 -13.44 8.55
N SER A 56 -11.76 -12.79 8.38
CA SER A 56 -11.87 -11.37 8.05
C SER A 56 -11.23 -10.49 9.13
N GLU A 57 -11.45 -10.77 10.42
CA GLU A 57 -10.82 -10.04 11.52
C GLU A 57 -9.29 -10.18 11.49
N ILE A 58 -8.77 -11.40 11.31
CA ILE A 58 -7.32 -11.66 11.19
C ILE A 58 -6.73 -10.91 9.99
N VAL A 59 -7.41 -10.93 8.85
CA VAL A 59 -7.02 -10.20 7.66
C VAL A 59 -6.99 -8.70 7.94
N GLY A 60 -8.02 -8.16 8.61
CA GLY A 60 -8.10 -6.76 9.00
C GLY A 60 -6.94 -6.31 9.91
N LEU A 61 -6.57 -7.12 10.91
CA LEU A 61 -5.41 -6.87 11.76
C LEU A 61 -4.10 -6.84 10.95
N GLY A 62 -3.92 -7.78 10.03
CA GLY A 62 -2.75 -7.81 9.15
C GLY A 62 -2.68 -6.58 8.24
N VAL A 63 -3.80 -6.19 7.64
CA VAL A 63 -3.92 -4.98 6.81
C VAL A 63 -3.62 -3.72 7.62
N ALA A 64 -4.11 -3.62 8.87
CA ALA A 64 -3.84 -2.48 9.75
C ALA A 64 -2.33 -2.27 10.00
N VAL A 65 -1.59 -3.36 10.25
CA VAL A 65 -0.13 -3.31 10.43
C VAL A 65 0.57 -2.85 9.15
N ILE A 66 0.16 -3.37 8.00
CA ILE A 66 0.74 -3.02 6.70
C ILE A 66 0.46 -1.55 6.35
N LEU A 67 -0.77 -1.06 6.60
CA LEU A 67 -1.12 0.34 6.36
C LEU A 67 -0.36 1.29 7.29
N PHE A 68 -0.25 0.94 8.58
CA PHE A 68 0.56 1.69 9.52
C PHE A 68 2.01 1.81 9.03
N GLU A 69 2.58 0.70 8.59
CA GLU A 69 3.94 0.65 8.06
C GLU A 69 4.09 1.51 6.81
N GLY A 70 3.21 1.32 5.84
CA GLY A 70 3.18 2.14 4.63
C GLY A 70 3.11 3.63 4.95
N ALA A 71 2.23 4.00 5.89
CA ALA A 71 2.05 5.38 6.33
C ALA A 71 3.28 5.97 7.04
N MET A 72 4.04 5.15 7.80
CA MET A 72 5.32 5.59 8.38
C MET A 72 6.37 5.95 7.34
N SER A 73 6.27 5.46 6.12
CA SER A 73 7.18 5.80 5.04
C SER A 73 6.87 7.15 4.38
N LEU A 74 5.72 7.77 4.68
CA LEU A 74 5.33 9.08 4.14
C LEU A 74 6.05 10.22 4.85
N LYS A 75 6.80 11.02 4.11
CA LYS A 75 7.46 12.23 4.63
C LYS A 75 6.62 13.46 4.27
N VAL A 76 6.09 14.17 5.28
CA VAL A 76 5.31 15.40 5.08
C VAL A 76 6.15 16.50 4.37
N SER A 77 7.48 16.45 4.52
CA SER A 77 8.39 17.33 3.77
C SER A 77 8.26 17.17 2.26
N GLU A 78 7.94 15.98 1.77
CA GLU A 78 7.74 15.69 0.35
C GLU A 78 6.48 16.38 -0.20
N LEU A 79 5.43 16.55 0.63
CA LEU A 79 4.23 17.29 0.24
C LEU A 79 4.53 18.73 -0.16
N ARG A 80 5.55 19.36 0.45
CA ARG A 80 5.97 20.73 0.09
C ARG A 80 6.62 20.78 -1.29
N THR A 81 7.28 19.71 -1.70
CA THR A 81 7.98 19.61 -3.00
C THR A 81 7.02 19.23 -4.12
N VAL A 82 6.10 18.30 -3.85
CA VAL A 82 5.14 17.77 -4.83
C VAL A 82 3.85 18.61 -4.91
N GLY A 83 3.63 19.47 -3.92
CA GLY A 83 2.67 20.57 -3.93
C GLY A 83 1.19 20.19 -4.13
N HIS A 84 0.46 21.05 -4.84
CA HIS A 84 -0.99 20.93 -5.05
C HIS A 84 -1.43 19.66 -5.80
N GLY A 85 -0.51 18.96 -6.48
CA GLY A 85 -0.81 17.75 -7.24
C GLY A 85 -1.26 16.60 -6.33
N VAL A 86 -0.56 16.36 -5.20
CA VAL A 86 -0.92 15.30 -4.24
C VAL A 86 -2.28 15.59 -3.60
N GLY A 87 -2.45 16.80 -3.06
CA GLY A 87 -3.70 17.15 -2.36
C GLY A 87 -4.94 17.01 -3.26
N ARG A 88 -4.82 17.38 -4.54
CA ARG A 88 -5.93 17.19 -5.48
C ARG A 88 -6.16 15.71 -5.82
N LEU A 89 -5.09 14.96 -6.02
CA LEU A 89 -5.19 13.53 -6.37
C LEU A 89 -5.80 12.70 -5.23
N THR A 90 -5.45 13.01 -3.99
CA THR A 90 -5.95 12.31 -2.81
C THR A 90 -7.33 12.79 -2.36
N LEU A 91 -7.72 14.05 -2.62
CA LEU A 91 -9.01 14.59 -2.20
C LEU A 91 -10.09 14.47 -3.28
N LEU A 92 -9.76 14.80 -4.52
CA LEU A 92 -10.70 14.79 -5.64
C LEU A 92 -10.67 13.49 -6.45
N GLY A 93 -9.56 12.75 -6.39
CA GLY A 93 -9.40 11.46 -7.07
C GLY A 93 -10.43 10.41 -6.63
N PRO A 94 -10.56 10.13 -5.32
CA PRO A 94 -11.49 9.14 -4.80
C PRO A 94 -12.94 9.34 -5.25
N PRO A 95 -13.58 10.51 -5.11
CA PRO A 95 -14.96 10.71 -5.57
C PRO A 95 -15.15 10.50 -7.08
N ILE A 96 -14.19 10.97 -7.89
CA ILE A 96 -14.27 10.81 -9.35
C ILE A 96 -14.07 9.34 -9.74
N ALA A 97 -13.07 8.67 -9.14
CA ALA A 97 -12.81 7.25 -9.39
C ALA A 97 -14.01 6.38 -8.97
N PHE A 98 -14.62 6.70 -7.84
CA PHE A 98 -15.84 6.06 -7.36
C PHE A 98 -16.99 6.20 -8.37
N ALA A 99 -17.31 7.42 -8.77
CA ALA A 99 -18.40 7.67 -9.71
C ALA A 99 -18.19 6.96 -11.05
N LEU A 100 -17.00 7.10 -11.64
CA LEU A 100 -16.66 6.45 -12.89
C LEU A 100 -16.57 4.93 -12.77
N GLY A 101 -16.04 4.42 -11.66
CA GLY A 101 -15.95 2.97 -11.36
C GLY A 101 -17.34 2.35 -11.21
N THR A 102 -18.24 3.02 -10.49
CA THR A 102 -19.64 2.60 -10.35
C THR A 102 -20.38 2.56 -11.69
N VAL A 103 -20.24 3.61 -12.52
CA VAL A 103 -20.81 3.65 -13.87
C VAL A 103 -20.26 2.52 -14.74
N ALA A 104 -18.94 2.28 -14.69
CA ALA A 104 -18.34 1.19 -15.43
C ALA A 104 -18.83 -0.20 -14.95
N ALA A 105 -18.98 -0.40 -13.63
CA ALA A 105 -19.49 -1.65 -13.07
C ALA A 105 -20.93 -1.91 -13.52
N LEU A 106 -21.78 -0.88 -13.49
CA LEU A 106 -23.18 -0.96 -13.88
C LEU A 106 -23.35 -1.26 -15.38
N PHE A 107 -22.74 -0.47 -16.25
CA PHE A 107 -23.01 -0.54 -17.69
C PHE A 107 -22.13 -1.52 -18.44
N VAL A 108 -20.90 -1.76 -17.98
CA VAL A 108 -19.94 -2.68 -18.63
C VAL A 108 -19.86 -4.00 -17.88
N GLY A 109 -19.74 -3.95 -16.55
CA GLY A 109 -19.69 -5.14 -15.71
C GLY A 109 -21.02 -5.89 -15.61
N GLY A 110 -22.14 -5.17 -15.81
CA GLY A 110 -23.50 -5.75 -15.75
C GLY A 110 -23.97 -6.07 -14.33
N PHE A 111 -23.38 -5.43 -13.33
CA PHE A 111 -23.81 -5.55 -11.94
C PHE A 111 -25.06 -4.74 -11.66
N SER A 112 -25.80 -5.12 -10.62
CA SER A 112 -26.89 -4.29 -10.09
C SER A 112 -26.37 -2.92 -9.63
N VAL A 113 -27.26 -1.94 -9.52
CA VAL A 113 -26.88 -0.59 -9.03
C VAL A 113 -26.23 -0.68 -7.66
N GLN A 114 -26.78 -1.50 -6.78
CA GLN A 114 -26.32 -1.71 -5.41
C GLN A 114 -24.91 -2.28 -5.36
N THR A 115 -24.70 -3.38 -6.07
CA THR A 115 -23.37 -4.02 -6.14
C THR A 115 -22.36 -3.12 -6.86
N SER A 116 -22.77 -2.36 -7.87
CA SER A 116 -21.93 -1.39 -8.58
C SER A 116 -21.44 -0.26 -7.67
N LEU A 117 -22.28 0.24 -6.75
CA LEU A 117 -21.89 1.23 -5.76
C LEU A 117 -20.81 0.69 -4.82
N VAL A 118 -21.01 -0.50 -4.27
CA VAL A 118 -20.02 -1.13 -3.37
C VAL A 118 -18.73 -1.45 -4.13
N LEU A 119 -18.81 -2.05 -5.32
CA LEU A 119 -17.66 -2.38 -6.15
C LEU A 119 -16.89 -1.12 -6.58
N GLY A 120 -17.59 -0.07 -7.00
CA GLY A 120 -16.97 1.21 -7.35
C GLY A 120 -16.20 1.82 -6.18
N ALA A 121 -16.75 1.74 -4.97
CA ALA A 121 -16.09 2.21 -3.75
C ALA A 121 -14.85 1.36 -3.38
N ILE A 122 -14.96 0.03 -3.42
CA ILE A 122 -13.83 -0.89 -3.22
C ILE A 122 -12.69 -0.57 -4.21
N LEU A 123 -13.03 -0.28 -5.46
CA LEU A 123 -12.05 -0.01 -6.50
C LEU A 123 -11.47 1.42 -6.47
N VAL A 124 -11.85 2.27 -5.52
CA VAL A 124 -11.09 3.49 -5.19
C VAL A 124 -9.74 3.15 -4.58
N VAL A 125 -9.70 2.07 -3.80
CA VAL A 125 -8.49 1.59 -3.12
C VAL A 125 -7.34 1.35 -4.12
N THR A 126 -6.21 2.01 -3.91
CA THR A 126 -4.96 1.81 -4.66
C THR A 126 -3.88 1.36 -3.68
N GLY A 127 -3.61 0.06 -3.61
CA GLY A 127 -2.83 -0.53 -2.53
C GLY A 127 -1.35 -0.13 -2.50
N PRO A 128 -0.84 0.42 -1.40
CA PRO A 128 0.58 0.71 -1.21
C PRO A 128 1.43 -0.56 -1.25
N THR A 129 0.87 -1.67 -0.83
CA THR A 129 1.50 -2.99 -0.83
C THR A 129 1.95 -3.47 -2.21
N VAL A 130 1.29 -2.98 -3.24
CA VAL A 130 1.60 -3.28 -4.65
C VAL A 130 2.42 -2.16 -5.27
N ILE A 131 2.03 -0.90 -5.02
CA ILE A 131 2.65 0.24 -5.70
C ILE A 131 4.11 0.44 -5.26
N ILE A 132 4.42 0.29 -3.96
CA ILE A 132 5.77 0.52 -3.44
C ILE A 132 6.81 -0.43 -4.07
N PRO A 133 6.60 -1.76 -4.10
CA PRO A 133 7.52 -2.67 -4.80
C PRO A 133 7.65 -2.37 -6.29
N LEU A 134 6.57 -1.99 -6.97
CA LEU A 134 6.61 -1.62 -8.39
C LEU A 134 7.45 -0.37 -8.64
N LEU A 135 7.30 0.66 -7.79
CA LEU A 135 8.07 1.90 -7.88
C LEU A 135 9.57 1.66 -7.67
N ARG A 136 9.94 0.82 -6.69
CA ARG A 136 11.33 0.42 -6.43
C ARG A 136 11.95 -0.29 -7.65
N GLN A 137 11.24 -1.27 -8.22
CA GLN A 137 11.73 -2.00 -9.41
C GLN A 137 11.87 -1.12 -10.65
N ALA A 138 11.02 -0.11 -10.80
CA ALA A 138 11.02 0.77 -11.97
C ALA A 138 12.09 1.86 -11.90
N ASN A 139 12.61 2.19 -10.72
CA ASN A 139 13.59 3.26 -10.47
C ASN A 139 13.11 4.59 -11.09
N LEU A 140 12.01 5.11 -10.58
CA LEU A 140 11.38 6.35 -11.08
C LEU A 140 11.98 7.60 -10.45
N LYS A 141 11.86 8.73 -11.15
CA LYS A 141 12.15 10.05 -10.57
C LYS A 141 11.33 10.26 -9.29
N ARG A 142 11.95 10.85 -8.28
CA ARG A 142 11.40 11.02 -6.93
C ARG A 142 10.00 11.68 -6.92
N ASN A 143 9.79 12.72 -7.72
CA ASN A 143 8.51 13.45 -7.72
C ASN A 143 7.32 12.55 -8.08
N VAL A 144 7.42 11.79 -9.17
CA VAL A 144 6.32 10.92 -9.60
C VAL A 144 6.17 9.70 -8.71
N ALA A 145 7.28 9.17 -8.18
CA ALA A 145 7.25 8.08 -7.22
C ALA A 145 6.54 8.51 -5.92
N SER A 146 6.86 9.70 -5.38
CA SER A 146 6.18 10.28 -4.22
C SER A 146 4.69 10.49 -4.47
N LEU A 147 4.29 11.04 -5.63
CA LEU A 147 2.87 11.24 -5.98
C LEU A 147 2.09 9.92 -5.91
N LEU A 148 2.60 8.88 -6.55
CA LEU A 148 1.97 7.56 -6.60
C LEU A 148 1.97 6.87 -5.22
N LYS A 149 3.03 7.04 -4.43
CA LYS A 149 3.15 6.51 -3.07
C LYS A 149 2.11 7.15 -2.14
N TRP A 150 2.00 8.49 -2.16
CA TRP A 150 1.01 9.22 -1.38
C TRP A 150 -0.42 8.86 -1.78
N GLU A 151 -0.71 8.80 -3.08
CA GLU A 151 -2.02 8.38 -3.58
C GLU A 151 -2.37 6.98 -3.06
N GLY A 152 -1.46 6.01 -3.21
CA GLY A 152 -1.70 4.63 -2.81
C GLY A 152 -1.98 4.46 -1.33
N ILE A 153 -1.26 5.20 -0.47
CA ILE A 153 -1.39 5.07 0.99
C ILE A 153 -2.64 5.80 1.51
N VAL A 154 -2.95 6.98 0.97
CA VAL A 154 -4.09 7.77 1.45
C VAL A 154 -5.42 7.24 0.91
N ASN A 155 -5.46 6.77 -0.34
CA ASN A 155 -6.69 6.25 -0.93
C ASN A 155 -7.11 4.89 -0.36
N ASP A 156 -6.20 4.12 0.22
CA ASP A 156 -6.50 2.80 0.80
C ASP A 156 -7.59 2.92 1.91
N PRO A 157 -7.35 3.62 3.03
CA PRO A 157 -8.35 3.74 4.08
C PRO A 157 -9.58 4.53 3.64
N ILE A 158 -9.45 5.52 2.74
CA ILE A 158 -10.59 6.27 2.21
C ILE A 158 -11.50 5.36 1.39
N GLY A 159 -10.94 4.49 0.57
CA GLY A 159 -11.71 3.55 -0.25
C GLY A 159 -12.47 2.54 0.59
N VAL A 160 -11.86 2.01 1.67
CA VAL A 160 -12.54 1.08 2.59
C VAL A 160 -13.69 1.76 3.31
N LEU A 161 -13.46 2.95 3.87
CA LEU A 161 -14.53 3.74 4.49
C LEU A 161 -15.68 4.02 3.51
N LEU A 162 -15.37 4.39 2.28
CA LEU A 162 -16.37 4.65 1.26
C LEU A 162 -17.16 3.37 0.94
N ALA A 163 -16.49 2.22 0.84
CA ALA A 163 -17.13 0.93 0.59
C ALA A 163 -18.06 0.52 1.74
N THR A 164 -17.63 0.73 3.00
CA THR A 164 -18.44 0.50 4.20
C THR A 164 -19.70 1.37 4.18
N ILE A 165 -19.54 2.66 3.90
CA ILE A 165 -20.65 3.60 3.79
C ILE A 165 -21.63 3.19 2.68
N MET A 166 -21.12 2.84 1.48
CA MET A 166 -21.97 2.40 0.37
C MET A 166 -22.69 1.10 0.71
N PHE A 167 -22.02 0.15 1.37
CA PHE A 167 -22.64 -1.08 1.83
C PHE A 167 -23.77 -0.81 2.84
N GLN A 168 -23.54 0.07 3.82
CA GLN A 168 -24.57 0.46 4.80
C GLN A 168 -25.78 1.13 4.13
N ILE A 169 -25.56 2.04 3.16
CA ILE A 169 -26.67 2.67 2.39
C ILE A 169 -27.50 1.61 1.66
N VAL A 170 -26.83 0.64 1.05
CA VAL A 170 -27.47 -0.37 0.20
C VAL A 170 -28.23 -1.41 1.05
N SER A 171 -27.65 -1.84 2.19
CA SER A 171 -28.20 -2.89 3.05
C SER A 171 -29.27 -2.40 4.00
N LEU A 172 -29.17 -1.13 4.45
CA LEU A 172 -30.08 -0.51 5.39
C LEU A 172 -30.82 0.62 4.67
N SER A 173 -31.92 0.29 4.00
CA SER A 173 -32.76 1.25 3.27
C SER A 173 -33.34 2.41 4.10
N GLU A 174 -33.00 2.49 5.41
CA GLU A 174 -33.52 3.46 6.37
C GLU A 174 -32.48 4.50 6.84
N LEU A 175 -31.20 4.44 6.39
CA LEU A 175 -30.20 5.42 6.82
C LEU A 175 -30.42 6.77 6.14
N GLY A 176 -30.70 7.79 6.94
CA GLY A 176 -30.78 9.18 6.48
C GLY A 176 -29.42 9.70 6.01
N ASN A 177 -29.42 10.66 5.07
CA ASN A 177 -28.18 11.33 4.59
C ASN A 177 -27.30 11.92 5.72
N GLY A 178 -27.89 12.19 6.91
CA GLY A 178 -27.19 12.70 8.06
C GLY A 178 -26.26 11.70 8.73
N ASP A 179 -26.60 10.41 8.73
CA ASP A 179 -25.83 9.37 9.39
C ASP A 179 -24.53 9.05 8.66
N LEU A 180 -24.53 9.18 7.34
CA LEU A 180 -23.35 9.02 6.49
C LEU A 180 -22.30 10.11 6.74
N VAL A 181 -22.73 11.37 6.72
CA VAL A 181 -21.84 12.50 6.99
C VAL A 181 -21.29 12.42 8.40
N ARG A 182 -22.11 12.00 9.35
CA ARG A 182 -21.71 11.81 10.74
C ARG A 182 -20.70 10.70 10.92
N GLY A 183 -20.90 9.52 10.30
CA GLY A 183 -19.98 8.37 10.36
C GLY A 183 -18.61 8.71 9.75
N PHE A 184 -18.61 9.31 8.56
CA PHE A 184 -17.36 9.74 7.91
C PHE A 184 -16.66 10.84 8.70
N GLY A 185 -17.39 11.83 9.20
CA GLY A 185 -16.86 12.90 10.05
C GLY A 185 -16.25 12.36 11.35
N LEU A 186 -16.91 11.40 12.00
CA LEU A 186 -16.42 10.73 13.19
C LEU A 186 -15.13 9.97 12.93
N ALA A 187 -15.04 9.21 11.84
CA ALA A 187 -13.83 8.48 11.46
C ALA A 187 -12.64 9.42 11.24
N ILE A 188 -12.84 10.59 10.61
CA ILE A 188 -11.78 11.60 10.44
C ILE A 188 -11.37 12.19 11.78
N VAL A 189 -12.31 12.55 12.64
CA VAL A 189 -12.01 13.08 13.99
C VAL A 189 -11.23 12.05 14.79
N MET A 190 -11.63 10.79 14.77
CA MET A 190 -10.91 9.71 15.42
C MET A 190 -9.50 9.52 14.85
N ALA A 191 -9.31 9.62 13.55
CA ALA A 191 -7.98 9.54 12.93
C ALA A 191 -7.06 10.66 13.43
N ILE A 192 -7.56 11.87 13.54
CA ILE A 192 -6.79 13.02 14.03
C ILE A 192 -6.51 12.90 15.53
N VAL A 193 -7.54 12.62 16.33
CA VAL A 193 -7.45 12.66 17.80
C VAL A 193 -6.78 11.38 18.33
N LEU A 194 -7.29 10.21 17.96
CA LEU A 194 -6.77 8.94 18.44
C LEU A 194 -5.48 8.56 17.67
N GLY A 195 -5.50 8.54 16.35
CA GLY A 195 -4.34 8.19 15.54
C GLY A 195 -3.21 9.21 15.70
N GLY A 196 -3.49 10.49 15.51
CA GLY A 196 -2.53 11.57 15.66
C GLY A 196 -2.02 11.70 17.11
N GLY A 197 -2.94 11.68 18.09
CA GLY A 197 -2.61 11.81 19.51
C GLY A 197 -1.76 10.66 20.04
N VAL A 198 -2.18 9.41 19.80
CA VAL A 198 -1.42 8.22 20.22
C VAL A 198 -0.08 8.16 19.47
N GLY A 199 -0.06 8.44 18.18
CA GLY A 199 1.19 8.48 17.39
C GLY A 199 2.20 9.48 17.97
N TRP A 200 1.73 10.68 18.35
CA TRP A 200 2.57 11.70 18.99
C TRP A 200 3.07 11.27 20.39
N LEU A 201 2.19 10.71 21.22
CA LEU A 201 2.55 10.23 22.56
C LEU A 201 3.63 9.14 22.48
N VAL A 202 3.47 8.16 21.57
CA VAL A 202 4.43 7.07 21.39
C VAL A 202 5.76 7.58 20.85
N ALA A 203 5.72 8.46 19.85
CA ALA A 203 6.93 9.10 19.34
C ALA A 203 7.69 9.82 20.46
N LYS A 204 6.99 10.54 21.31
CA LYS A 204 7.58 11.24 22.47
C LYS A 204 8.13 10.28 23.53
N ALA A 205 7.43 9.16 23.81
CA ALA A 205 7.90 8.13 24.72
C ALA A 205 9.19 7.47 24.22
N PHE A 206 9.29 7.21 22.88
CA PHE A 206 10.48 6.68 22.26
C PHE A 206 11.66 7.66 22.29
N GLN A 207 11.41 8.95 22.03
CA GLN A 207 12.42 10.01 22.10
C GLN A 207 12.98 10.20 23.52
N ARG A 208 12.12 10.06 24.56
CA ARG A 208 12.51 10.19 25.96
C ARG A 208 13.15 8.93 26.56
N GLY A 209 13.25 7.86 25.77
CA GLY A 209 13.82 6.60 26.24
C GLY A 209 12.98 5.86 27.29
N TRP A 210 11.68 6.16 27.41
CA TRP A 210 10.80 5.48 28.36
C TRP A 210 10.62 4.00 28.03
N ILE A 211 10.79 3.63 26.75
CA ILE A 211 10.69 2.25 26.28
C ILE A 211 12.08 1.80 25.83
N PRO A 212 12.63 0.71 26.42
CA PRO A 212 13.90 0.13 26.01
C PRO A 212 13.92 -0.21 24.53
N THR A 213 15.07 -0.06 23.86
CA THR A 213 15.22 -0.22 22.41
C THR A 213 14.68 -1.57 21.90
N HIS A 214 14.98 -2.68 22.60
CA HIS A 214 14.53 -4.02 22.22
C HIS A 214 13.01 -4.23 22.36
N LEU A 215 12.30 -3.38 23.11
CA LEU A 215 10.84 -3.45 23.27
C LEU A 215 10.09 -2.49 22.35
N LYS A 216 10.76 -1.56 21.66
CA LYS A 216 10.09 -0.54 20.82
C LYS A 216 9.26 -1.19 19.72
N SER A 217 9.81 -2.16 18.98
CA SER A 217 9.12 -2.82 17.87
C SER A 217 7.91 -3.66 18.32
N PRO A 218 8.03 -4.58 19.30
CA PRO A 218 6.87 -5.34 19.76
C PRO A 218 5.81 -4.46 20.45
N ALA A 219 6.22 -3.43 21.22
CA ALA A 219 5.28 -2.48 21.80
C ALA A 219 4.51 -1.70 20.74
N LEU A 220 5.19 -1.29 19.67
CA LEU A 220 4.56 -0.59 18.56
C LEU A 220 3.54 -1.47 17.85
N LEU A 221 3.90 -2.73 17.55
CA LEU A 221 2.98 -3.70 16.95
C LEU A 221 1.73 -3.89 17.82
N ALA A 222 1.90 -4.16 19.10
CA ALA A 222 0.78 -4.35 20.02
C ALA A 222 -0.11 -3.10 20.07
N LEU A 223 0.48 -1.92 20.11
CA LEU A 223 -0.27 -0.67 20.16
C LEU A 223 -1.05 -0.38 18.88
N VAL A 224 -0.49 -0.68 17.70
CA VAL A 224 -1.20 -0.56 16.42
C VAL A 224 -2.45 -1.43 16.43
N LEU A 225 -2.33 -2.69 16.87
CA LEU A 225 -3.46 -3.61 16.96
C LEU A 225 -4.52 -3.13 17.96
N VAL A 226 -4.10 -2.66 19.13
CA VAL A 226 -5.02 -2.11 20.15
C VAL A 226 -5.76 -0.87 19.61
N VAL A 227 -5.05 0.07 19.01
CA VAL A 227 -5.64 1.31 18.47
C VAL A 227 -6.60 1.01 17.34
N PHE A 228 -6.24 0.06 16.44
CA PHE A 228 -7.11 -0.41 15.37
C PHE A 228 -8.42 -1.00 15.92
N THR A 229 -8.32 -1.92 16.87
CA THR A 229 -9.50 -2.59 17.45
C THR A 229 -10.38 -1.60 18.20
N LEU A 230 -9.79 -0.69 19.00
CA LEU A 230 -10.55 0.34 19.73
C LEU A 230 -11.28 1.29 18.77
N ALA A 231 -10.64 1.65 17.66
CA ALA A 231 -11.27 2.53 16.68
C ALA A 231 -12.44 1.84 15.97
N ASN A 232 -12.28 0.57 15.57
CA ASN A 232 -13.35 -0.21 14.93
C ASN A 232 -14.51 -0.49 15.91
N PHE A 233 -14.24 -0.59 17.21
CA PHE A 233 -15.31 -0.74 18.21
C PHE A 233 -16.23 0.48 18.28
N VAL A 234 -15.71 1.68 17.99
CA VAL A 234 -16.50 2.93 18.01
C VAL A 234 -17.19 3.18 16.67
N GLN A 235 -16.47 2.91 15.56
CA GLN A 235 -16.96 3.12 14.20
C GLN A 235 -16.32 2.06 13.29
N ASP A 236 -17.15 1.27 12.63
CA ASP A 236 -16.69 0.23 11.69
C ASP A 236 -15.73 0.80 10.64
N GLU A 237 -14.63 0.10 10.43
CA GLU A 237 -13.56 0.41 9.47
C GLU A 237 -12.79 1.73 9.72
N ALA A 238 -13.11 2.47 10.79
CA ALA A 238 -12.35 3.67 11.17
C ALA A 238 -10.92 3.33 11.59
N GLY A 239 -10.67 2.13 12.08
CA GLY A 239 -9.36 1.66 12.54
C GLY A 239 -8.27 1.80 11.50
N LEU A 240 -8.55 1.53 10.22
CA LEU A 240 -7.59 1.67 9.13
C LEU A 240 -7.14 3.13 8.95
N LEU A 241 -8.07 4.07 9.03
CA LEU A 241 -7.75 5.49 8.93
C LEU A 241 -6.95 5.98 10.16
N VAL A 242 -7.31 5.49 11.35
CA VAL A 242 -6.65 5.82 12.62
C VAL A 242 -5.19 5.34 12.62
N VAL A 243 -4.93 4.08 12.25
CA VAL A 243 -3.55 3.54 12.20
C VAL A 243 -2.73 4.19 11.09
N THR A 244 -3.36 4.59 9.98
CA THR A 244 -2.69 5.35 8.92
C THR A 244 -2.25 6.73 9.43
N ALA A 245 -3.13 7.47 10.12
CA ALA A 245 -2.79 8.74 10.72
C ALA A 245 -1.67 8.61 11.78
N MET A 246 -1.74 7.57 12.63
CA MET A 246 -0.71 7.23 13.60
C MET A 246 0.65 6.97 12.90
N GLY A 247 0.64 6.21 11.80
CA GLY A 247 1.83 5.92 11.00
C GLY A 247 2.46 7.18 10.41
N VAL A 248 1.66 8.08 9.82
CA VAL A 248 2.14 9.37 9.28
C VAL A 248 2.80 10.20 10.37
N VAL A 249 2.19 10.34 11.55
CA VAL A 249 2.75 11.11 12.67
C VAL A 249 4.08 10.52 13.14
N MET A 250 4.14 9.21 13.34
CA MET A 250 5.36 8.53 13.76
C MET A 250 6.47 8.56 12.71
N GLY A 251 6.13 8.41 11.43
CA GLY A 251 7.07 8.47 10.32
C GLY A 251 7.75 9.83 10.16
N ASN A 252 7.11 10.90 10.63
CA ASN A 252 7.62 12.27 10.61
C ASN A 252 8.25 12.73 11.95
N ALA A 253 8.20 11.88 12.96
CA ALA A 253 8.86 12.15 14.24
C ALA A 253 10.36 11.83 14.16
N ALA A 254 11.19 12.60 14.88
CA ALA A 254 12.62 12.31 15.03
C ALA A 254 12.78 11.13 16.01
N LEU A 255 12.73 9.91 15.51
CA LEU A 255 12.85 8.70 16.33
C LEU A 255 14.33 8.31 16.46
N SER A 256 14.78 8.08 17.70
CA SER A 256 16.02 7.36 17.97
C SER A 256 15.83 5.88 17.58
N ASP A 257 16.87 5.24 17.05
CA ASP A 257 16.87 3.83 16.61
C ASP A 257 15.90 3.52 15.44
N ARG A 258 15.70 4.51 14.55
CA ARG A 258 14.81 4.40 13.40
C ARG A 258 15.13 3.17 12.53
N GLU A 259 16.41 2.85 12.32
CA GLU A 259 16.85 1.72 11.48
C GLU A 259 16.39 0.36 12.04
N ALA A 260 16.51 0.15 13.35
CA ALA A 260 16.04 -1.09 13.97
C ALA A 260 14.52 -1.26 13.85
N LEU A 261 13.77 -0.17 13.98
CA LEU A 261 12.33 -0.15 13.78
C LEU A 261 11.96 -0.46 12.31
N LEU A 262 12.70 0.09 11.35
CA LEU A 262 12.46 -0.13 9.92
C LEU A 262 12.75 -1.57 9.51
N SER A 263 13.86 -2.17 9.94
CA SER A 263 14.23 -3.55 9.62
C SER A 263 13.22 -4.58 10.15
N PHE A 264 12.80 -4.43 11.41
CA PHE A 264 11.74 -5.29 11.97
C PHE A 264 10.44 -5.18 11.20
N LYS A 265 10.04 -3.97 10.88
CA LYS A 265 8.85 -3.59 10.14
C LYS A 265 8.82 -4.26 8.75
N GLU A 266 9.92 -4.17 7.98
CA GLU A 266 10.03 -4.80 6.65
C GLU A 266 9.86 -6.32 6.71
N SER A 267 10.52 -6.97 7.67
CA SER A 267 10.40 -8.43 7.86
C SER A 267 8.98 -8.85 8.18
N LEU A 268 8.29 -8.12 9.05
CA LEU A 268 6.91 -8.39 9.44
C LEU A 268 5.95 -8.21 8.24
N THR A 269 6.15 -7.16 7.46
CA THR A 269 5.32 -6.89 6.27
C THR A 269 5.48 -7.98 5.22
N VAL A 270 6.68 -8.47 4.95
CA VAL A 270 6.89 -9.59 4.02
C VAL A 270 6.10 -10.83 4.47
N VAL A 271 6.12 -11.16 5.77
CA VAL A 271 5.39 -12.29 6.32
C VAL A 271 3.87 -12.09 6.20
N LEU A 272 3.37 -10.92 6.62
CA LEU A 272 1.94 -10.61 6.58
C LEU A 272 1.42 -10.55 5.14
N LEU A 273 2.12 -9.88 4.23
CA LEU A 273 1.75 -9.85 2.81
C LEU A 273 1.69 -11.25 2.21
N SER A 274 2.70 -12.09 2.52
CA SER A 274 2.75 -13.44 2.00
C SER A 274 1.59 -14.28 2.51
N ALA A 275 1.26 -14.17 3.79
CA ALA A 275 0.12 -14.87 4.37
C ALA A 275 -1.21 -14.39 3.77
N LEU A 276 -1.45 -13.08 3.70
CA LEU A 276 -2.70 -12.51 3.21
C LEU A 276 -2.94 -12.80 1.72
N PHE A 277 -1.89 -12.69 0.88
CA PHE A 277 -2.00 -12.99 -0.55
C PHE A 277 -2.09 -14.48 -0.87
N ILE A 278 -1.97 -15.36 0.11
CA ILE A 278 -2.32 -16.79 0.00
C ILE A 278 -3.70 -17.07 0.59
N ILE A 279 -3.99 -16.54 1.79
CA ILE A 279 -5.25 -16.77 2.50
C ILE A 279 -6.46 -16.35 1.66
N ILE A 280 -6.48 -15.09 1.21
CA ILE A 280 -7.66 -14.55 0.56
C ILE A 280 -7.95 -15.23 -0.79
N PRO A 281 -6.97 -15.49 -1.70
CA PRO A 281 -7.24 -16.28 -2.90
C PRO A 281 -7.63 -17.75 -2.60
N ALA A 282 -7.15 -18.31 -1.49
CA ALA A 282 -7.48 -19.69 -1.13
C ALA A 282 -8.95 -19.84 -0.69
N GLU A 283 -9.62 -18.78 -0.29
CA GLU A 283 -11.05 -18.78 0.05
C GLU A 283 -11.98 -18.71 -1.18
N LEU A 284 -11.45 -18.39 -2.36
CA LEU A 284 -12.25 -18.37 -3.58
C LEU A 284 -12.72 -19.78 -3.94
N SER A 285 -13.98 -19.92 -4.38
CA SER A 285 -14.47 -21.17 -4.95
C SER A 285 -14.23 -21.23 -6.46
N LEU A 286 -13.99 -22.45 -6.99
CA LEU A 286 -13.90 -22.63 -8.45
C LEU A 286 -15.24 -22.31 -9.15
N ALA A 287 -16.36 -22.43 -8.45
CA ALA A 287 -17.67 -22.09 -8.96
C ALA A 287 -17.76 -20.56 -9.19
N ASP A 288 -17.30 -19.76 -8.24
CA ASP A 288 -17.32 -18.31 -8.34
C ASP A 288 -16.37 -17.78 -9.44
N ILE A 289 -15.22 -18.43 -9.61
CA ILE A 289 -14.30 -18.09 -10.70
C ILE A 289 -14.92 -18.36 -12.08
N LYS A 290 -15.75 -19.41 -12.21
CA LYS A 290 -16.44 -19.73 -13.47
C LYS A 290 -17.56 -18.74 -13.81
N LEU A 291 -18.02 -17.93 -12.85
CA LEU A 291 -19.00 -16.85 -13.10
C LEU A 291 -18.37 -15.64 -13.81
N LEU A 292 -17.02 -15.54 -13.83
CA LEU A 292 -16.34 -14.45 -14.53
C LEU A 292 -16.53 -14.61 -16.05
N ASP A 293 -17.31 -13.73 -16.64
CA ASP A 293 -17.60 -13.67 -18.07
C ASP A 293 -16.76 -12.59 -18.77
N TRP A 294 -16.96 -12.43 -20.09
CA TRP A 294 -16.28 -11.42 -20.88
C TRP A 294 -16.57 -9.98 -20.41
N ARG A 295 -17.70 -9.74 -19.72
CA ARG A 295 -18.07 -8.41 -19.19
C ARG A 295 -17.11 -7.97 -18.08
N VAL A 296 -16.66 -8.91 -17.25
CA VAL A 296 -15.64 -8.62 -16.23
C VAL A 296 -14.32 -8.24 -16.89
N VAL A 297 -13.93 -8.93 -17.98
CA VAL A 297 -12.74 -8.56 -18.74
C VAL A 297 -12.87 -7.16 -19.34
N ALA A 298 -13.99 -6.88 -19.98
CA ALA A 298 -14.30 -5.55 -20.52
C ALA A 298 -14.29 -4.46 -19.43
N PHE A 299 -14.86 -4.76 -18.27
CA PHE A 299 -14.86 -3.88 -17.12
C PHE A 299 -13.42 -3.55 -16.65
N VAL A 300 -12.54 -4.55 -16.53
CA VAL A 300 -11.12 -4.32 -16.18
C VAL A 300 -10.44 -3.42 -17.21
N LEU A 301 -10.66 -3.67 -18.49
CA LEU A 301 -10.10 -2.81 -19.55
C LEU A 301 -10.62 -1.38 -19.46
N VAL A 302 -11.91 -1.18 -19.19
CA VAL A 302 -12.50 0.15 -18.97
C VAL A 302 -11.91 0.83 -17.74
N LEU A 303 -11.71 0.09 -16.63
CA LEU A 303 -11.03 0.64 -15.45
C LEU A 303 -9.62 1.15 -15.79
N MET A 304 -8.84 0.36 -16.55
CA MET A 304 -7.46 0.69 -16.85
C MET A 304 -7.31 1.80 -17.91
N PHE A 305 -8.13 1.75 -18.97
CA PHE A 305 -7.96 2.63 -20.13
C PHE A 305 -8.90 3.83 -20.14
N VAL A 306 -9.95 3.84 -19.33
CA VAL A 306 -10.92 4.94 -19.28
C VAL A 306 -11.00 5.54 -17.88
N VAL A 307 -11.43 4.76 -16.89
CA VAL A 307 -11.67 5.28 -15.53
C VAL A 307 -10.41 5.91 -14.95
N ARG A 308 -9.30 5.19 -14.96
CA ARG A 308 -8.03 5.70 -14.40
C ARG A 308 -7.49 6.90 -15.16
N PRO A 309 -7.32 6.87 -16.49
CA PRO A 309 -6.86 8.03 -17.24
C PRO A 309 -7.76 9.26 -17.05
N VAL A 310 -9.07 9.10 -17.13
CA VAL A 310 -10.02 10.20 -16.98
C VAL A 310 -9.92 10.80 -15.58
N THR A 311 -9.89 9.97 -14.52
CA THR A 311 -9.73 10.43 -13.13
C THR A 311 -8.47 11.27 -12.97
N VAL A 312 -7.31 10.73 -13.37
CA VAL A 312 -6.03 11.42 -13.19
C VAL A 312 -5.96 12.71 -14.02
N LEU A 313 -6.40 12.67 -15.27
CA LEU A 313 -6.38 13.84 -16.14
C LEU A 313 -7.29 14.94 -15.62
N LEU A 314 -8.51 14.63 -15.17
CA LEU A 314 -9.44 15.59 -14.60
C LEU A 314 -8.87 16.26 -13.34
N VAL A 315 -8.35 15.45 -12.43
CA VAL A 315 -7.84 15.92 -11.14
C VAL A 315 -6.57 16.76 -11.30
N THR A 316 -5.73 16.39 -12.27
CA THR A 316 -4.45 17.08 -12.51
C THR A 316 -4.57 18.27 -13.47
N ILE A 317 -5.76 18.64 -13.94
CA ILE A 317 -5.99 19.87 -14.68
C ILE A 317 -5.54 21.07 -13.84
N ARG A 318 -4.66 21.93 -14.40
CA ARG A 318 -4.12 23.12 -13.72
C ARG A 318 -3.44 22.83 -12.37
N SER A 319 -2.88 21.62 -12.16
CA SER A 319 -2.18 21.25 -10.92
C SER A 319 -0.68 21.58 -10.93
N GLY A 320 -0.14 22.02 -12.07
CA GLY A 320 1.31 22.22 -12.24
C GLY A 320 2.10 20.92 -12.46
N VAL A 321 1.47 19.72 -12.38
CA VAL A 321 2.14 18.44 -12.63
C VAL A 321 2.51 18.34 -14.13
N PRO A 322 3.78 18.03 -14.48
CA PRO A 322 4.22 17.88 -15.86
C PRO A 322 3.41 16.83 -16.64
N ARG A 323 3.24 17.06 -17.95
CA ARG A 323 2.44 16.16 -18.81
C ARG A 323 2.91 14.70 -18.75
N ASN A 324 4.21 14.47 -18.77
CA ASN A 324 4.79 13.12 -18.74
C ASN A 324 4.47 12.41 -17.43
N GLU A 325 4.54 13.10 -16.30
CA GLU A 325 4.17 12.57 -14.99
C GLU A 325 2.68 12.23 -14.93
N ARG A 326 1.80 13.12 -15.45
CA ARG A 326 0.36 12.85 -15.55
C ARG A 326 0.04 11.60 -16.37
N LEU A 327 0.73 11.43 -17.52
CA LEU A 327 0.54 10.26 -18.38
C LEU A 327 0.95 8.96 -17.67
N LEU A 328 2.07 8.98 -16.93
CA LEU A 328 2.50 7.82 -16.16
C LEU A 328 1.51 7.49 -15.05
N MET A 329 1.06 8.50 -14.29
CA MET A 329 0.06 8.34 -13.23
C MET A 329 -1.30 7.86 -13.77
N ALA A 330 -1.70 8.34 -14.96
CA ALA A 330 -2.91 7.90 -15.64
C ALA A 330 -2.86 6.43 -16.07
N TRP A 331 -1.67 5.90 -16.31
CA TRP A 331 -1.48 4.49 -16.65
C TRP A 331 -1.49 3.59 -15.40
N ILE A 332 -0.88 4.04 -14.30
CA ILE A 332 -0.59 3.17 -13.16
C ILE A 332 -1.68 3.31 -12.08
N ALA A 333 -2.37 2.21 -11.81
CA ALA A 333 -3.28 2.06 -10.67
C ALA A 333 -3.41 0.58 -10.27
N PRO A 334 -2.36 -0.04 -9.76
CA PRO A 334 -2.47 -1.41 -9.27
C PRO A 334 -3.39 -1.44 -8.05
N ARG A 335 -4.25 -2.44 -7.99
CA ARG A 335 -5.13 -2.66 -6.85
C ARG A 335 -4.42 -3.55 -5.83
N GLY A 336 -4.71 -3.31 -4.55
CA GLY A 336 -4.03 -3.98 -3.44
C GLY A 336 -4.88 -5.01 -2.72
N ILE A 337 -4.26 -5.61 -1.68
CA ILE A 337 -4.88 -6.64 -0.83
C ILE A 337 -6.09 -6.11 -0.06
N VAL A 338 -6.08 -4.83 0.30
CA VAL A 338 -7.17 -4.18 1.04
C VAL A 338 -8.48 -4.23 0.24
N ALA A 339 -8.42 -3.98 -1.08
CA ALA A 339 -9.58 -4.14 -1.96
C ALA A 339 -10.13 -5.58 -1.96
N ALA A 340 -9.22 -6.58 -1.98
CA ALA A 340 -9.63 -7.98 -1.92
C ALA A 340 -10.24 -8.34 -0.57
N ALA A 341 -9.63 -7.91 0.54
CA ALA A 341 -10.15 -8.11 1.88
C ALA A 341 -11.56 -7.51 2.04
N THR A 342 -11.72 -6.27 1.61
CA THR A 342 -13.01 -5.56 1.63
C THR A 342 -14.08 -6.27 0.78
N ALA A 343 -13.70 -6.75 -0.42
CA ALA A 343 -14.60 -7.54 -1.27
C ALA A 343 -14.97 -8.89 -0.64
N GLY A 344 -14.03 -9.51 0.09
CA GLY A 344 -14.27 -10.76 0.83
C GLY A 344 -15.29 -10.61 1.95
N VAL A 345 -15.30 -9.46 2.63
CA VAL A 345 -16.29 -9.12 3.67
C VAL A 345 -17.63 -8.78 3.05
N PHE A 346 -17.63 -7.84 2.11
CA PHE A 346 -18.91 -7.31 1.59
C PHE A 346 -19.58 -8.22 0.56
N GLY A 347 -18.85 -9.12 -0.12
CA GLY A 347 -19.46 -10.08 -1.05
C GLY A 347 -20.53 -10.95 -0.38
N PRO A 348 -20.17 -11.76 0.63
CA PRO A 348 -21.14 -12.56 1.40
C PRO A 348 -22.22 -11.72 2.07
N ALA A 349 -21.86 -10.55 2.61
CA ALA A 349 -22.81 -9.64 3.25
C ALA A 349 -23.85 -9.08 2.29
N MET A 350 -23.48 -8.75 1.04
CA MET A 350 -24.41 -8.34 -0.02
C MET A 350 -25.38 -9.46 -0.39
N VAL A 351 -24.88 -10.71 -0.50
CA VAL A 351 -25.75 -11.88 -0.74
C VAL A 351 -26.73 -12.07 0.42
N GLY A 352 -26.27 -11.92 1.66
CA GLY A 352 -27.13 -11.96 2.86
C GLY A 352 -28.21 -10.86 2.87
N ALA A 353 -27.92 -9.71 2.27
CA ALA A 353 -28.85 -8.61 2.09
C ALA A 353 -29.79 -8.76 0.85
N GLY A 354 -29.71 -9.89 0.12
CA GLY A 354 -30.57 -10.21 -1.02
C GLY A 354 -29.99 -9.82 -2.39
N PHE A 355 -28.76 -9.37 -2.48
CA PHE A 355 -28.10 -9.02 -3.74
C PHE A 355 -27.21 -10.17 -4.22
N GLU A 356 -27.75 -11.06 -5.03
CA GLU A 356 -27.11 -12.30 -5.49
C GLU A 356 -25.80 -12.08 -6.26
N ASP A 357 -25.68 -10.97 -6.98
CA ASP A 357 -24.45 -10.58 -7.70
C ASP A 357 -23.29 -10.16 -6.78
N GLY A 358 -23.55 -10.00 -5.49
CA GLY A 358 -22.52 -9.85 -4.46
C GLY A 358 -21.49 -10.97 -4.45
N ARG A 359 -21.86 -12.20 -4.85
CA ARG A 359 -20.92 -13.34 -5.02
C ARG A 359 -19.77 -13.03 -5.97
N MET A 360 -20.00 -12.16 -6.95
CA MET A 360 -18.99 -11.82 -7.94
C MET A 360 -18.00 -10.74 -7.47
N LEU A 361 -18.25 -10.08 -6.31
CA LEU A 361 -17.39 -9.00 -5.82
C LEU A 361 -15.94 -9.48 -5.63
N LEU A 362 -15.74 -10.52 -4.84
CA LEU A 362 -14.39 -11.03 -4.53
C LEU A 362 -13.67 -11.57 -5.77
N PRO A 363 -14.27 -12.46 -6.61
CA PRO A 363 -13.64 -12.94 -7.84
C PRO A 363 -13.29 -11.80 -8.81
N THR A 364 -14.19 -10.81 -8.97
CA THR A 364 -13.96 -9.65 -9.84
C THR A 364 -12.81 -8.79 -9.35
N VAL A 365 -12.76 -8.46 -8.07
CA VAL A 365 -11.67 -7.68 -7.49
C VAL A 365 -10.34 -8.40 -7.60
N PHE A 366 -10.30 -9.73 -7.36
CA PHE A 366 -9.09 -10.51 -7.58
C PHE A 366 -8.63 -10.50 -9.04
N PHE A 367 -9.55 -10.61 -9.98
CA PHE A 367 -9.22 -10.53 -11.40
C PHE A 367 -8.66 -9.16 -11.76
N VAL A 368 -9.26 -8.07 -11.23
CA VAL A 368 -8.73 -6.70 -11.38
C VAL A 368 -7.31 -6.60 -10.80
N ILE A 369 -7.08 -7.11 -9.59
CA ILE A 369 -5.75 -7.10 -8.94
C ILE A 369 -4.73 -7.82 -9.82
N LEU A 370 -5.03 -9.07 -10.21
CA LEU A 370 -4.12 -9.90 -10.99
C LEU A 370 -3.73 -9.24 -12.31
N ILE A 371 -4.71 -8.78 -13.09
CA ILE A 371 -4.47 -8.14 -14.38
C ILE A 371 -3.70 -6.83 -14.21
N THR A 372 -4.11 -5.97 -13.27
CA THR A 372 -3.44 -4.68 -13.07
C THR A 372 -2.01 -4.86 -12.58
N VAL A 373 -1.75 -5.80 -11.66
CA VAL A 373 -0.39 -6.07 -11.18
C VAL A 373 0.49 -6.61 -12.29
N VAL A 374 0.03 -7.61 -13.04
CA VAL A 374 0.80 -8.21 -14.15
C VAL A 374 1.10 -7.16 -15.22
N VAL A 375 0.08 -6.46 -15.70
CA VAL A 375 0.24 -5.47 -16.77
C VAL A 375 1.17 -4.32 -16.33
N HIS A 376 0.96 -3.77 -15.14
CA HIS A 376 1.80 -2.66 -14.67
C HIS A 376 3.23 -3.10 -14.38
N SER A 377 3.45 -4.31 -13.88
CA SER A 377 4.81 -4.84 -13.64
C SER A 377 5.64 -4.93 -14.93
N VAL A 378 5.01 -5.34 -16.01
CA VAL A 378 5.69 -5.47 -17.33
C VAL A 378 5.83 -4.10 -18.01
N THR A 379 4.83 -3.23 -17.88
CA THR A 379 4.74 -2.00 -18.68
C THR A 379 5.29 -0.76 -18.01
N LEU A 380 5.39 -0.73 -16.67
CA LEU A 380 5.79 0.47 -15.91
C LEU A 380 7.15 1.01 -16.35
N ARG A 381 8.19 0.17 -16.28
CA ARG A 381 9.55 0.58 -16.59
C ARG A 381 9.74 1.02 -18.05
N PRO A 382 9.30 0.25 -19.06
CA PRO A 382 9.41 0.70 -20.46
C PRO A 382 8.58 1.95 -20.76
N PHE A 383 7.41 2.10 -20.14
CA PHE A 383 6.59 3.29 -20.34
C PHE A 383 7.20 4.52 -19.66
N ALA A 384 7.69 4.40 -18.43
CA ALA A 384 8.42 5.47 -17.75
C ALA A 384 9.69 5.88 -18.50
N GLY A 385 10.39 4.91 -19.09
CA GLY A 385 11.58 5.18 -19.91
C GLY A 385 11.26 6.04 -21.15
N ARG A 386 10.15 5.72 -21.87
CA ARG A 386 9.68 6.52 -23.02
C ARG A 386 9.27 7.94 -22.63
N LEU A 387 8.77 8.11 -21.40
CA LEU A 387 8.38 9.44 -20.87
C LEU A 387 9.56 10.22 -20.25
N GLY A 388 10.76 9.62 -20.18
CA GLY A 388 11.93 10.25 -19.55
C GLY A 388 11.80 10.41 -18.03
N LEU A 389 11.06 9.51 -17.37
CA LEU A 389 10.74 9.56 -15.93
C LEU A 389 11.53 8.55 -15.10
N LEU A 390 12.45 7.80 -15.71
CA LEU A 390 13.40 6.99 -14.95
C LEU A 390 14.40 7.90 -14.23
N ALA A 391 14.76 7.52 -13.01
CA ALA A 391 15.90 8.13 -12.33
C ALA A 391 17.14 7.91 -13.19
N GLY A 392 17.87 8.97 -13.45
CA GLY A 392 19.10 8.87 -14.23
C GLY A 392 20.12 8.01 -13.48
N ILE A 393 20.95 7.27 -14.22
CA ILE A 393 22.15 6.68 -13.64
C ILE A 393 23.02 7.87 -13.22
N LYS A 394 23.10 8.12 -11.92
CA LYS A 394 24.06 9.09 -11.39
C LYS A 394 25.43 8.47 -11.57
N ASN A 395 26.21 9.01 -12.49
CA ASN A 395 27.61 8.62 -12.68
C ASN A 395 28.41 9.14 -11.48
N GLY A 396 28.37 8.43 -10.38
CA GLY A 396 29.09 8.74 -9.15
C GLY A 396 29.71 7.50 -8.54
N LEU A 397 30.64 7.69 -7.64
CA LEU A 397 31.27 6.62 -6.86
C LEU A 397 30.72 6.63 -5.44
N LEU A 398 30.10 5.51 -5.03
CA LEU A 398 29.77 5.27 -3.64
C LEU A 398 30.98 4.57 -2.97
N ILE A 399 31.52 5.20 -1.94
CA ILE A 399 32.62 4.67 -1.14
C ILE A 399 32.01 4.16 0.16
N VAL A 400 32.06 2.85 0.36
CA VAL A 400 31.57 2.22 1.59
C VAL A 400 32.71 2.13 2.59
N GLY A 401 32.54 2.78 3.74
CA GLY A 401 33.54 2.90 4.80
C GLY A 401 34.11 4.31 4.91
N GLY A 402 33.86 4.96 6.05
CA GLY A 402 34.37 6.28 6.38
C GLY A 402 35.80 6.19 6.88
N SER A 403 36.71 7.00 6.31
CA SER A 403 38.09 7.16 6.75
C SER A 403 38.69 8.44 6.18
N ALA A 404 39.83 8.90 6.71
CA ALA A 404 40.54 10.04 6.15
C ALA A 404 40.98 9.80 4.70
N TRP A 405 41.37 8.56 4.36
CA TRP A 405 41.68 8.18 2.99
C TRP A 405 40.48 8.25 2.06
N ALA A 406 39.34 7.73 2.50
CA ALA A 406 38.07 7.79 1.73
C ALA A 406 37.65 9.24 1.48
N ALA A 407 37.79 10.12 2.48
CA ALA A 407 37.53 11.54 2.37
C ALA A 407 38.42 12.22 1.33
N SER A 408 39.75 11.99 1.40
CA SER A 408 40.69 12.51 0.43
C SER A 408 40.44 12.01 -1.00
N LEU A 409 40.14 10.71 -1.15
CA LEU A 409 39.77 10.13 -2.46
C LEU A 409 38.53 10.80 -3.03
N ALA A 410 37.45 10.91 -2.22
CA ALA A 410 36.21 11.52 -2.65
C ALA A 410 36.39 13.00 -3.02
N THR A 411 37.22 13.74 -2.27
CA THR A 411 37.58 15.13 -2.59
C THR A 411 38.25 15.23 -3.96
N LYS A 412 39.23 14.37 -4.22
CA LYS A 412 39.93 14.33 -5.52
C LYS A 412 39.03 13.94 -6.68
N LEU A 413 38.11 13.00 -6.47
CA LEU A 413 37.11 12.64 -7.49
C LEU A 413 36.19 13.83 -7.81
N ARG A 414 35.74 14.56 -6.80
CA ARG A 414 34.88 15.74 -6.97
C ARG A 414 35.60 16.90 -7.65
N GLU A 415 36.88 17.14 -7.35
CA GLU A 415 37.74 18.09 -8.08
C GLU A 415 37.77 17.76 -9.58
N ASN A 416 37.73 16.47 -9.94
CA ASN A 416 37.69 15.97 -11.31
C ASN A 416 36.25 15.77 -11.85
N LYS A 417 35.22 16.41 -11.24
CA LYS A 417 33.80 16.39 -11.66
C LYS A 417 33.15 14.99 -11.58
N VAL A 418 33.73 14.06 -10.83
CA VAL A 418 33.11 12.77 -10.51
C VAL A 418 32.36 12.91 -9.18
N ALA A 419 31.04 12.70 -9.19
CA ALA A 419 30.27 12.70 -7.96
C ALA A 419 30.75 11.57 -7.05
N ALA A 420 30.94 11.86 -5.76
CA ALA A 420 31.34 10.87 -4.76
C ALA A 420 30.55 11.07 -3.48
N LEU A 421 30.07 9.96 -2.93
CA LEU A 421 29.36 9.86 -1.66
C LEU A 421 30.07 8.83 -0.78
N ILE A 422 30.26 9.15 0.49
CA ILE A 422 30.83 8.22 1.47
C ILE A 422 29.72 7.74 2.39
N ALA A 423 29.59 6.43 2.56
CA ALA A 423 28.59 5.82 3.44
C ALA A 423 29.28 4.96 4.52
N ASP A 424 28.86 5.10 5.77
CA ASP A 424 29.30 4.26 6.90
C ASP A 424 28.21 4.23 7.97
N ASN A 425 28.17 3.12 8.71
CA ASN A 425 27.28 2.93 9.87
C ASN A 425 27.85 3.51 11.17
N SER A 426 29.03 4.13 11.13
CA SER A 426 29.67 4.80 12.26
C SER A 426 29.77 6.30 11.99
N TYR A 427 29.14 7.08 12.87
CA TYR A 427 29.15 8.55 12.79
C TYR A 427 30.56 9.14 12.91
N ASP A 428 31.41 8.52 13.76
CA ASP A 428 32.78 8.98 13.97
C ASP A 428 33.67 8.76 12.74
N LYS A 429 33.43 7.67 12.00
CA LYS A 429 34.19 7.39 10.76
C LYS A 429 33.84 8.36 9.63
N LEU A 430 32.65 8.97 9.65
CA LEU A 430 32.23 9.98 8.69
C LEU A 430 32.76 11.39 9.00
N LYS A 431 33.36 11.60 10.17
CA LYS A 431 33.90 12.90 10.59
C LYS A 431 34.89 13.52 9.58
N PRO A 432 35.87 12.79 9.01
CA PRO A 432 36.76 13.35 7.98
C PRO A 432 36.00 13.81 6.73
N ALA A 433 35.05 13.03 6.25
CA ALA A 433 34.23 13.41 5.08
C ALA A 433 33.47 14.70 5.30
N ARG A 434 32.92 14.91 6.49
CA ARG A 434 32.18 16.12 6.86
C ARG A 434 33.09 17.34 6.98
N MET A 435 34.29 17.16 7.51
CA MET A 435 35.27 18.24 7.59
C MET A 435 35.71 18.71 6.22
N ASP A 436 35.82 17.82 5.24
CA ASP A 436 36.17 18.11 3.86
C ASP A 436 34.96 18.48 2.99
N SER A 437 33.77 18.67 3.59
CA SER A 437 32.52 18.98 2.89
C SER A 437 32.16 17.95 1.80
N VAL A 438 32.55 16.69 2.00
CA VAL A 438 32.19 15.59 1.13
C VAL A 438 30.80 15.06 1.55
N PRO A 439 29.86 14.87 0.61
CA PRO A 439 28.59 14.24 0.91
C PRO A 439 28.78 12.90 1.63
N SER A 440 28.07 12.72 2.72
CA SER A 440 28.19 11.51 3.53
C SER A 440 26.80 11.01 3.95
N TYR A 441 26.63 9.70 3.88
CA TYR A 441 25.44 8.99 4.35
C TYR A 441 25.81 8.20 5.62
N PHE A 442 24.99 8.36 6.66
CA PHE A 442 25.11 7.59 7.89
C PHE A 442 24.02 6.53 7.91
N GLY A 443 24.39 5.26 7.86
CA GLY A 443 23.47 4.13 7.85
C GLY A 443 24.08 2.92 7.16
N GLU A 444 23.30 1.84 7.14
CA GLU A 444 23.65 0.61 6.43
C GLU A 444 23.35 0.76 4.93
N VAL A 445 24.38 0.63 4.10
CA VAL A 445 24.30 0.85 2.64
C VAL A 445 23.39 -0.15 1.93
N LEU A 446 23.26 -1.36 2.50
CA LEU A 446 22.41 -2.43 1.92
C LEU A 446 20.97 -2.40 2.44
N ALA A 447 20.63 -1.47 3.33
CA ALA A 447 19.26 -1.30 3.76
C ALA A 447 18.41 -0.70 2.63
N ASP A 448 17.18 -1.18 2.46
CA ASP A 448 16.23 -0.68 1.45
C ASP A 448 15.95 0.83 1.58
N SER A 449 16.12 1.39 2.79
CA SER A 449 16.01 2.83 3.04
C SER A 449 17.21 3.64 2.52
N ALA A 450 18.36 3.00 2.31
CA ALA A 450 19.58 3.68 1.88
C ALA A 450 19.45 4.26 0.47
N ASP A 451 18.75 3.58 -0.45
CA ASP A 451 18.46 4.07 -1.79
C ASP A 451 17.63 5.35 -1.79
N GLU A 452 16.71 5.50 -0.81
CA GLU A 452 15.87 6.70 -0.70
C GLU A 452 16.63 7.91 -0.12
N ASP A 453 17.59 7.66 0.77
CA ASP A 453 18.32 8.72 1.49
C ASP A 453 19.65 9.11 0.81
N MET A 454 20.22 8.25 -0.07
CA MET A 454 21.43 8.52 -0.84
C MET A 454 21.17 9.21 -2.20
N ASP A 455 19.90 9.29 -2.63
CA ASP A 455 19.47 10.02 -3.81
C ASP A 455 19.33 11.51 -3.52
#